data_a447e751897043a8ccc0bdf2d3b482ff
#
_entry.id   a447e751897043a8ccc0bdf2d3b482ff
#
_cell.length_a   1.000
_cell.length_b   1.000
_cell.length_c   1.000
_cell.angle_alpha   90.00
_cell.angle_beta   90.00
_cell.angle_gamma   90.00
#
_symmetry.space_group_name_H-M   'P 1'
#
loop_
_entity.id
_entity.type
_entity.pdbx_description
1 polymer ?
#
loop_
_entity_poly.entity_id
_entity_poly.type
_entity_poly.pdbx_seq_one_letter_code
_entity_poly.pdbx_strand_id
1 'polypeptide(L)'
;MAKVQDRLLKYVAFWTTSDEESSVTPSSEREFVLGKELEQELKSLGLERVTLTEHCYVYGLLPATPGMEDRKAIGFIAHMDTAPDYSGENVKPQIIENYDGKDILLKGSNTYLKVSDFPTLKSLTGRTLITTDGTTLLGADDKAGVAEIMTALEQLIAEGTPHGD
;
A
#
# COMPACT_ATOMS: atom_id res chain seq x y z
N MET A 1 -9.25 -14.66 3.74
CA MET A 1 -8.09 -13.77 3.58
C MET A 1 -8.32 -12.83 2.40
N ALA A 2 -8.08 -11.55 2.60
CA ALA A 2 -8.09 -10.57 1.51
C ALA A 2 -6.89 -10.80 0.60
N LYS A 3 -7.04 -10.60 -0.71
CA LYS A 3 -5.89 -10.64 -1.61
C LYS A 3 -5.12 -9.33 -1.52
N VAL A 4 -3.81 -9.36 -1.75
CA VAL A 4 -2.96 -8.17 -1.68
C VAL A 4 -3.44 -7.05 -2.61
N GLN A 5 -3.88 -7.40 -3.83
CA GLN A 5 -4.42 -6.41 -4.76
C GLN A 5 -5.73 -5.77 -4.26
N ASP A 6 -6.57 -6.49 -3.52
CA ASP A 6 -7.83 -5.95 -2.99
C ASP A 6 -7.52 -4.91 -1.89
N ARG A 7 -6.50 -5.18 -1.06
CA ARG A 7 -5.98 -4.20 -0.10
C ARG A 7 -5.39 -2.97 -0.79
N LEU A 8 -4.55 -3.18 -1.81
CA LEU A 8 -3.99 -2.06 -2.58
C LEU A 8 -5.10 -1.19 -3.15
N LEU A 9 -6.11 -1.78 -3.81
CA LEU A 9 -7.23 -1.04 -4.39
C LEU A 9 -8.04 -0.27 -3.31
N LYS A 10 -8.18 -0.85 -2.12
CA LYS A 10 -8.79 -0.18 -0.96
C LYS A 10 -7.95 1.02 -0.50
N TYR A 11 -6.63 0.83 -0.35
CA TYR A 11 -5.76 1.86 0.23
C TYR A 11 -5.48 3.01 -0.73
N VAL A 12 -5.38 2.78 -2.04
CA VAL A 12 -5.20 3.86 -3.01
C VAL A 12 -6.43 4.77 -3.13
N ALA A 13 -7.60 4.33 -2.68
CA ALA A 13 -8.79 5.16 -2.64
C ALA A 13 -8.73 6.27 -1.57
N PHE A 14 -7.85 6.13 -0.56
CA PHE A 14 -7.62 7.19 0.43
C PHE A 14 -6.69 8.26 -0.14
N TRP A 15 -7.11 9.50 -0.05
CA TRP A 15 -6.27 10.63 -0.44
C TRP A 15 -5.28 10.96 0.67
N THR A 16 -3.99 10.72 0.41
CA THR A 16 -2.90 10.90 1.38
C THR A 16 -1.72 11.68 0.79
N THR A 17 -1.98 12.55 -0.17
CA THR A 17 -0.93 13.40 -0.75
C THR A 17 -0.32 14.29 0.34
N SER A 18 1.01 14.25 0.45
CA SER A 18 1.79 15.11 1.35
C SER A 18 1.72 16.58 0.95
N ASP A 19 2.18 17.46 1.83
CA ASP A 19 2.23 18.91 1.61
C ASP A 19 3.66 19.40 1.90
N GLU A 20 4.38 19.78 0.85
CA GLU A 20 5.76 20.25 0.96
C GLU A 20 5.91 21.59 1.67
N GLU A 21 4.86 22.42 1.69
CA GLU A 21 4.85 23.70 2.38
C GLU A 21 4.57 23.56 3.89
N SER A 22 4.20 22.37 4.33
CA SER A 22 3.90 22.10 5.74
C SER A 22 5.17 22.02 6.59
N SER A 23 5.13 22.63 7.75
CA SER A 23 6.22 22.55 8.75
C SER A 23 5.92 21.58 9.90
N VAL A 24 4.84 20.83 9.81
CA VAL A 24 4.39 19.86 10.84
C VAL A 24 4.38 18.43 10.32
N THR A 25 4.29 17.46 11.22
CA THR A 25 4.19 16.03 10.91
C THR A 25 2.92 15.45 11.55
N PRO A 26 2.03 14.81 10.78
CA PRO A 26 2.14 14.62 9.33
C PRO A 26 2.01 15.94 8.56
N SER A 27 2.50 15.96 7.34
CA SER A 27 2.43 17.15 6.47
C SER A 27 1.01 17.50 6.08
N SER A 28 0.11 16.50 6.11
CA SER A 28 -1.29 16.65 5.78
C SER A 28 -2.19 15.82 6.70
N GLU A 29 -3.17 16.46 7.34
CA GLU A 29 -4.12 15.77 8.23
C GLU A 29 -4.95 14.68 7.54
N ARG A 30 -5.08 14.73 6.21
CA ARG A 30 -5.79 13.71 5.43
C ARG A 30 -5.16 12.32 5.54
N GLU A 31 -3.88 12.24 5.87
CA GLU A 31 -3.16 10.99 6.10
C GLU A 31 -3.76 10.18 7.26
N PHE A 32 -4.32 10.85 8.28
CA PHE A 32 -4.99 10.20 9.42
C PHE A 32 -6.20 9.34 9.01
N VAL A 33 -6.80 9.60 7.85
CA VAL A 33 -7.96 8.81 7.39
C VAL A 33 -7.51 7.37 7.09
N LEU A 34 -6.40 7.21 6.34
CA LEU A 34 -5.79 5.91 6.12
C LEU A 34 -5.17 5.35 7.40
N GLY A 35 -4.50 6.20 8.19
CA GLY A 35 -3.90 5.78 9.47
C GLY A 35 -4.91 5.13 10.42
N LYS A 36 -6.11 5.70 10.55
CA LYS A 36 -7.20 5.13 11.37
C LYS A 36 -7.72 3.80 10.80
N GLU A 37 -7.81 3.70 9.48
CA GLU A 37 -8.22 2.46 8.82
C GLU A 37 -7.21 1.33 9.10
N LEU A 38 -5.92 1.62 8.96
CA LEU A 38 -4.85 0.65 9.24
C LEU A 38 -4.79 0.27 10.73
N GLU A 39 -4.98 1.22 11.63
CA GLU A 39 -5.06 0.95 13.07
C GLU A 39 -6.20 -0.03 13.39
N GLN A 40 -7.37 0.19 12.81
CA GLN A 40 -8.53 -0.69 12.99
C GLN A 40 -8.29 -2.08 12.39
N GLU A 41 -7.67 -2.15 11.21
CA GLU A 41 -7.37 -3.41 10.54
C GLU A 41 -6.36 -4.23 11.35
N LEU A 42 -5.28 -3.62 11.87
CA LEU A 42 -4.32 -4.28 12.75
C LEU A 42 -4.99 -4.82 14.03
N LYS A 43 -5.86 -4.03 14.65
CA LYS A 43 -6.65 -4.47 15.82
C LYS A 43 -7.56 -5.66 15.48
N SER A 44 -8.19 -5.65 14.31
CA SER A 44 -9.06 -6.72 13.86
C SER A 44 -8.31 -8.03 13.55
N LEU A 45 -7.05 -7.92 13.14
CA LEU A 45 -6.15 -9.05 12.96
C LEU A 45 -5.62 -9.62 14.29
N GLY A 46 -5.85 -8.94 15.40
CA GLY A 46 -5.44 -9.39 16.73
C GLY A 46 -4.02 -8.98 17.12
N LEU A 47 -3.42 -8.00 16.44
CA LEU A 47 -2.12 -7.49 16.84
C LEU A 47 -2.21 -6.77 18.19
N GLU A 48 -1.12 -6.83 18.94
CA GLU A 48 -0.95 -6.13 20.21
C GLU A 48 -0.31 -4.76 20.04
N ARG A 49 -0.43 -3.91 21.05
CA ARG A 49 0.19 -2.57 21.13
C ARG A 49 -0.09 -1.71 19.89
N VAL A 50 -1.25 -1.93 19.27
CA VAL A 50 -1.63 -1.14 18.08
C VAL A 50 -1.85 0.31 18.50
N THR A 51 -1.13 1.21 17.84
CA THR A 51 -1.13 2.65 18.14
C THR A 51 -1.06 3.47 16.88
N LEU A 52 -1.92 4.48 16.78
CA LEU A 52 -1.80 5.58 15.82
C LEU A 52 -1.32 6.81 16.61
N THR A 53 -0.12 7.29 16.28
CA THR A 53 0.49 8.43 16.98
C THR A 53 -0.03 9.77 16.48
N GLU A 54 0.27 10.85 17.18
CA GLU A 54 0.00 12.23 16.76
C GLU A 54 0.74 12.64 15.47
N HIS A 55 1.80 11.91 15.11
CA HIS A 55 2.55 12.10 13.86
C HIS A 55 2.07 11.17 12.73
N CYS A 56 0.90 10.55 12.88
CA CYS A 56 0.32 9.62 11.91
C CYS A 56 1.15 8.34 11.69
N TYR A 57 1.99 7.93 12.65
CA TYR A 57 2.65 6.63 12.60
C TYR A 57 1.73 5.55 13.17
N VAL A 58 1.53 4.49 12.41
CA VAL A 58 0.76 3.32 12.84
C VAL A 58 1.73 2.20 13.19
N TYR A 59 1.65 1.72 14.43
CA TYR A 59 2.43 0.59 14.93
C TYR A 59 1.52 -0.54 15.33
N GLY A 60 1.99 -1.76 15.19
CA GLY A 60 1.37 -2.96 15.73
C GLY A 60 2.41 -4.03 15.96
N LEU A 61 2.24 -4.84 16.98
CA LEU A 61 3.09 -5.98 17.31
C LEU A 61 2.32 -7.27 17.08
N LEU A 62 2.86 -8.16 16.27
CA LEU A 62 2.46 -9.56 16.22
C LEU A 62 3.39 -10.34 17.15
N PRO A 63 2.91 -10.77 18.34
CA PRO A 63 3.76 -11.44 19.32
C PRO A 63 4.30 -12.76 18.80
N ALA A 64 5.50 -13.11 19.22
CA ALA A 64 6.11 -14.39 18.87
C ALA A 64 5.18 -15.57 19.16
N THR A 65 5.20 -16.56 18.29
CA THR A 65 4.51 -17.83 18.57
C THR A 65 5.19 -18.60 19.69
N PRO A 66 4.45 -19.45 20.47
CA PRO A 66 5.01 -20.21 21.56
C PRO A 66 6.29 -20.99 21.15
N GLY A 67 7.38 -20.76 21.89
CA GLY A 67 8.69 -21.33 21.64
C GLY A 67 9.56 -20.54 20.65
N MET A 68 9.14 -19.38 20.20
CA MET A 68 9.88 -18.47 19.32
C MET A 68 10.24 -17.14 19.96
N GLU A 69 10.00 -16.99 21.27
CA GLU A 69 10.17 -15.72 22.01
C GLU A 69 11.63 -15.23 22.04
N ASP A 70 12.60 -16.16 21.93
CA ASP A 70 14.03 -15.83 21.87
C ASP A 70 14.52 -15.43 20.46
N ARG A 71 13.63 -15.45 19.46
CA ARG A 71 13.97 -15.02 18.11
C ARG A 71 14.07 -13.50 18.03
N LYS A 72 14.94 -13.04 17.14
CA LYS A 72 15.06 -11.59 16.88
C LYS A 72 13.75 -11.07 16.31
N ALA A 73 13.27 -9.96 16.83
CA ALA A 73 12.17 -9.22 16.24
C ALA A 73 12.53 -8.69 14.85
N ILE A 74 11.57 -8.70 13.95
CA ILE A 74 11.71 -8.17 12.58
C ILE A 74 10.68 -7.05 12.41
N GLY A 75 11.15 -5.86 12.03
CA GLY A 75 10.29 -4.74 11.69
C GLY A 75 10.08 -4.61 10.18
N PHE A 76 8.83 -4.43 9.78
CA PHE A 76 8.45 -4.06 8.41
C PHE A 76 7.95 -2.62 8.41
N ILE A 77 8.33 -1.86 7.40
CA ILE A 77 8.00 -0.43 7.29
C ILE A 77 7.53 -0.15 5.87
N ALA A 78 6.44 0.61 5.75
CA ALA A 78 5.95 1.19 4.51
C ALA A 78 5.31 2.54 4.82
N HIS A 79 5.36 3.52 3.88
CA HIS A 79 4.76 4.83 4.11
C HIS A 79 3.36 4.93 3.48
N MET A 80 2.53 5.80 4.06
CA MET A 80 1.13 5.98 3.67
C MET A 80 0.92 7.17 2.73
N ASP A 81 1.76 8.18 2.84
CA ASP A 81 1.65 9.39 2.04
C ASP A 81 2.04 9.14 0.58
N THR A 82 1.60 10.03 -0.28
CA THR A 82 1.97 10.03 -1.70
C THR A 82 2.60 11.37 -2.08
N ALA A 83 3.50 11.33 -3.06
CA ALA A 83 4.21 12.50 -3.54
C ALA A 83 3.25 13.63 -3.98
N PRO A 84 3.57 14.90 -3.72
CA PRO A 84 2.73 16.04 -4.05
C PRO A 84 2.83 16.48 -5.52
N ASP A 85 3.76 15.89 -6.29
CA ASP A 85 4.00 16.26 -7.70
C ASP A 85 2.76 16.12 -8.59
N TYR A 86 1.85 15.23 -8.22
CA TYR A 86 0.59 15.02 -8.91
C TYR A 86 -0.51 14.60 -7.94
N SER A 87 -1.78 14.93 -8.27
CA SER A 87 -2.90 14.63 -7.38
C SER A 87 -3.04 13.14 -7.09
N GLY A 88 -3.26 12.79 -5.82
CA GLY A 88 -3.68 11.48 -5.35
C GLY A 88 -5.16 11.42 -4.94
N GLU A 89 -5.97 12.42 -5.33
CA GLU A 89 -7.38 12.50 -5.00
C GLU A 89 -8.26 11.81 -6.06
N ASN A 90 -9.24 11.04 -5.62
CA ASN A 90 -10.19 10.32 -6.49
C ASN A 90 -9.50 9.36 -7.49
N VAL A 91 -8.55 8.59 -7.00
CA VAL A 91 -7.82 7.60 -7.81
C VAL A 91 -8.78 6.61 -8.46
N LYS A 92 -8.60 6.39 -9.78
CA LYS A 92 -9.39 5.45 -10.58
C LYS A 92 -8.48 4.38 -11.15
N PRO A 93 -8.30 3.26 -10.43
CA PRO A 93 -7.44 2.18 -10.88
C PRO A 93 -7.96 1.51 -12.14
N GLN A 94 -7.06 1.14 -13.04
CA GLN A 94 -7.32 0.26 -14.18
C GLN A 94 -6.63 -1.08 -13.95
N ILE A 95 -7.37 -2.18 -14.06
CA ILE A 95 -6.82 -3.53 -13.98
C ILE A 95 -6.67 -4.07 -15.40
N ILE A 96 -5.46 -4.50 -15.74
CA ILE A 96 -5.09 -5.04 -17.04
C ILE A 96 -4.67 -6.48 -16.84
N GLU A 97 -5.59 -7.40 -17.07
CA GLU A 97 -5.32 -8.83 -16.97
C GLU A 97 -4.55 -9.33 -18.17
N ASN A 98 -3.64 -10.28 -17.96
CA ASN A 98 -2.86 -10.94 -19.00
C ASN A 98 -2.25 -9.93 -19.99
N TYR A 99 -1.51 -8.95 -19.44
CA TYR A 99 -0.91 -7.86 -20.20
C TYR A 99 -0.13 -8.35 -21.43
N ASP A 100 -0.39 -7.76 -22.60
CA ASP A 100 0.11 -8.23 -23.89
C ASP A 100 1.49 -7.66 -24.30
N GLY A 101 2.12 -6.86 -23.43
CA GLY A 101 3.44 -6.27 -23.68
C GLY A 101 3.43 -5.02 -24.55
N LYS A 102 2.25 -4.44 -24.86
CA LYS A 102 2.09 -3.22 -25.66
C LYS A 102 1.89 -1.97 -24.82
N ASP A 103 1.79 -0.83 -25.50
CA ASP A 103 1.48 0.45 -24.87
C ASP A 103 0.14 0.39 -24.14
N ILE A 104 0.09 0.96 -22.92
CA ILE A 104 -1.10 0.96 -22.06
C ILE A 104 -1.81 2.31 -22.18
N LEU A 105 -3.07 2.30 -22.64
CA LEU A 105 -3.91 3.49 -22.63
C LEU A 105 -4.40 3.80 -21.22
N LEU A 106 -4.10 5.01 -20.74
CA LEU A 106 -4.67 5.58 -19.53
C LEU A 106 -5.96 6.33 -19.91
N LYS A 107 -7.11 5.68 -19.62
CA LYS A 107 -8.42 6.06 -20.22
C LYS A 107 -8.94 7.43 -19.77
N GLY A 108 -8.57 7.89 -18.57
CA GLY A 108 -9.04 9.18 -18.04
C GLY A 108 -8.33 10.37 -18.66
N SER A 109 -7.02 10.26 -18.91
CA SER A 109 -6.21 11.33 -19.53
C SER A 109 -6.06 11.17 -21.03
N ASN A 110 -6.46 10.02 -21.60
CA ASN A 110 -6.22 9.66 -23.02
C ASN A 110 -4.74 9.70 -23.42
N THR A 111 -3.86 9.37 -22.48
CA THR A 111 -2.40 9.25 -22.68
C THR A 111 -1.97 7.79 -22.67
N TYR A 112 -0.72 7.54 -23.06
CA TYR A 112 -0.18 6.17 -23.11
C TYR A 112 1.06 6.02 -22.22
N LEU A 113 1.13 4.95 -21.45
CA LEU A 113 2.39 4.42 -20.95
C LEU A 113 3.02 3.63 -22.11
N LYS A 114 4.00 4.25 -22.75
CA LYS A 114 4.62 3.66 -23.95
C LYS A 114 5.74 2.70 -23.56
N VAL A 115 5.79 1.57 -24.21
CA VAL A 115 6.87 0.59 -24.04
C VAL A 115 8.23 1.18 -24.47
N SER A 116 8.25 2.13 -25.41
CA SER A 116 9.46 2.86 -25.80
C SER A 116 10.06 3.67 -24.62
N ASP A 117 9.19 4.26 -23.79
CA ASP A 117 9.58 5.14 -22.69
C ASP A 117 9.86 4.32 -21.41
N PHE A 118 9.14 3.20 -21.25
CA PHE A 118 9.24 2.26 -20.13
C PHE A 118 9.52 0.82 -20.61
N PRO A 119 10.75 0.49 -21.05
CA PRO A 119 11.08 -0.81 -21.64
C PRO A 119 10.82 -2.01 -20.73
N THR A 120 10.83 -1.80 -19.42
CA THR A 120 10.52 -2.83 -18.39
C THR A 120 9.11 -3.40 -18.52
N LEU A 121 8.17 -2.67 -19.13
CA LEU A 121 6.81 -3.16 -19.39
C LEU A 121 6.82 -4.47 -20.20
N LYS A 122 7.77 -4.66 -21.13
CA LYS A 122 7.90 -5.91 -21.88
C LYS A 122 8.11 -7.15 -21.01
N SER A 123 8.82 -6.99 -19.90
CA SER A 123 9.08 -8.09 -18.97
C SER A 123 7.86 -8.49 -18.14
N LEU A 124 6.80 -7.67 -18.16
CA LEU A 124 5.56 -7.88 -17.44
C LEU A 124 4.47 -8.57 -18.28
N THR A 125 4.79 -8.96 -19.53
CA THR A 125 3.86 -9.69 -20.40
C THR A 125 3.30 -10.93 -19.71
N GLY A 126 1.98 -11.13 -19.79
CA GLY A 126 1.24 -12.22 -19.14
C GLY A 126 0.87 -11.95 -17.68
N ARG A 127 1.35 -10.85 -17.08
CA ARG A 127 0.97 -10.47 -15.71
C ARG A 127 -0.29 -9.62 -15.68
N THR A 128 -0.93 -9.56 -14.51
CA THR A 128 -1.97 -8.56 -14.23
C THR A 128 -1.30 -7.30 -13.73
N LEU A 129 -1.61 -6.18 -14.35
CA LEU A 129 -1.09 -4.86 -13.97
C LEU A 129 -2.22 -4.00 -13.38
N ILE A 130 -1.87 -3.15 -12.44
CA ILE A 130 -2.76 -2.12 -11.91
C ILE A 130 -2.12 -0.77 -12.23
N THR A 131 -2.85 0.08 -12.95
CA THR A 131 -2.44 1.45 -13.29
C THR A 131 -3.47 2.45 -12.79
N THR A 132 -3.14 3.73 -12.79
CA THR A 132 -4.15 4.81 -12.74
C THR A 132 -4.80 4.97 -14.12
N ASP A 133 -5.90 5.75 -14.16
CA ASP A 133 -6.50 6.18 -15.43
C ASP A 133 -5.76 7.37 -16.08
N GLY A 134 -4.68 7.85 -15.45
CA GLY A 134 -3.86 8.96 -15.92
C GLY A 134 -4.32 10.34 -15.43
N THR A 135 -5.39 10.43 -14.66
CA THR A 135 -5.83 11.70 -14.07
C THR A 135 -5.25 11.96 -12.68
N THR A 136 -4.65 10.92 -12.06
CA THR A 136 -4.02 10.98 -10.72
C THR A 136 -2.77 10.12 -10.68
N LEU A 137 -1.98 10.21 -9.60
CA LEU A 137 -1.09 9.12 -9.19
C LEU A 137 -1.94 7.88 -8.85
N LEU A 138 -1.36 6.69 -8.97
CA LEU A 138 -1.95 5.48 -8.38
C LEU A 138 -1.71 5.45 -6.87
N GLY A 139 -0.55 5.90 -6.41
CA GLY A 139 -0.13 5.84 -5.01
C GLY A 139 0.35 4.44 -4.59
N ALA A 140 0.83 3.62 -5.53
CA ALA A 140 1.40 2.32 -5.22
C ALA A 140 2.68 2.42 -4.39
N ASP A 141 3.42 3.49 -4.53
CA ASP A 141 4.55 3.86 -3.68
C ASP A 141 4.03 4.77 -2.54
N ASP A 142 3.90 4.29 -1.28
CA ASP A 142 4.22 2.89 -0.91
C ASP A 142 2.99 2.15 -0.31
N LYS A 143 1.76 2.47 -0.77
CA LYS A 143 0.57 1.73 -0.34
C LYS A 143 0.58 0.26 -0.78
N ALA A 144 1.43 -0.10 -1.77
CA ALA A 144 1.65 -1.50 -2.12
C ALA A 144 2.40 -2.22 -1.00
N GLY A 145 3.47 -1.64 -0.46
CA GLY A 145 4.18 -2.17 0.70
C GLY A 145 3.27 -2.28 1.92
N VAL A 146 2.42 -1.27 2.18
CA VAL A 146 1.39 -1.36 3.24
C VAL A 146 0.47 -2.57 3.01
N ALA A 147 -0.03 -2.76 1.77
CA ALA A 147 -0.92 -3.88 1.44
C ALA A 147 -0.23 -5.24 1.57
N GLU A 148 1.05 -5.31 1.20
CA GLU A 148 1.86 -6.52 1.33
C GLU A 148 2.09 -6.89 2.80
N ILE A 149 2.48 -5.92 3.64
CA ILE A 149 2.67 -6.13 5.09
C ILE A 149 1.37 -6.63 5.73
N MET A 150 0.26 -5.95 5.50
CA MET A 150 -1.04 -6.33 6.07
C MET A 150 -1.51 -7.71 5.60
N THR A 151 -1.20 -8.08 4.35
CA THR A 151 -1.54 -9.40 3.81
C THR A 151 -0.65 -10.48 4.39
N ALA A 152 0.65 -10.22 4.54
CA ALA A 152 1.59 -11.15 5.15
C ALA A 152 1.24 -11.43 6.62
N LEU A 153 0.87 -10.40 7.39
CA LEU A 153 0.42 -10.56 8.78
C LEU A 153 -0.83 -11.45 8.86
N GLU A 154 -1.85 -11.16 8.05
CA GLU A 154 -3.07 -11.98 8.00
C GLU A 154 -2.76 -13.43 7.64
N GLN A 155 -1.83 -13.65 6.71
CA GLN A 155 -1.43 -14.99 6.29
C GLN A 155 -0.69 -15.73 7.39
N LEU A 156 0.30 -15.11 8.04
CA LEU A 156 1.05 -15.69 9.16
C LEU A 156 0.10 -16.16 10.29
N ILE A 157 -0.87 -15.30 10.63
CA ILE A 157 -1.87 -15.60 11.67
C ILE A 157 -2.77 -16.77 11.24
N ALA A 158 -3.29 -16.73 10.01
CA ALA A 158 -4.24 -17.73 9.52
C ALA A 158 -3.59 -19.11 9.34
N GLU A 159 -2.32 -19.18 8.95
CA GLU A 159 -1.57 -20.41 8.77
C GLU A 159 -0.94 -20.93 10.06
N GLY A 160 -0.90 -20.11 11.11
CA GLY A 160 -0.21 -20.45 12.36
C GLY A 160 1.29 -20.70 12.16
N THR A 161 1.90 -19.96 11.23
CA THR A 161 3.32 -20.12 10.89
C THR A 161 4.17 -19.67 12.09
N PRO A 162 5.14 -20.50 12.56
CA PRO A 162 6.01 -20.10 13.67
C PRO A 162 6.86 -18.89 13.33
N HIS A 163 6.85 -17.87 14.20
CA HIS A 163 7.59 -16.61 14.01
C HIS A 163 8.01 -16.01 15.36
N GLY A 164 9.06 -15.17 15.35
CA GLY A 164 9.38 -14.23 16.44
C GLY A 164 8.46 -13.00 16.37
N ASP A 165 8.72 -12.01 17.25
CA ASP A 165 8.05 -10.72 17.24
C ASP A 165 8.26 -9.98 15.91
#